data_6c1d385bb659d9416d9c296d128c6c87
#
_entry.id   6c1d385bb659d9416d9c296d128c6c87
#
_cell.length_a   1.000
_cell.length_b   1.000
_cell.length_c   1.000
_cell.angle_alpha   90.00
_cell.angle_beta   90.00
_cell.angle_gamma   90.00
#
_symmetry.space_group_name_H-M   'P 1'
#
loop_
_entity.id
_entity.type
_entity.pdbx_description
1 polymer ?
#
loop_
_entity_poly.entity_id
_entity_poly.type
_entity_poly.pdbx_seq_one_letter_code
_entity_poly.pdbx_strand_id
1 'polypeptide(L)' 'GPETVGLYLFEMVCHGYDLAYATGQPLEGPEAVAQAALEAAIEIVSNYPREETPYDPETRAPENAGPTVALAAFLGRDVS' A
#
# COMPACT_ATOMS: atom_id res chain seq x y z
N GLY A 1 -13.56 11.45 9.19
CA GLY A 1 -13.85 10.26 9.99
C GLY A 1 -12.74 9.23 9.94
N PRO A 2 -12.91 8.09 10.61
CA PRO A 2 -11.86 7.05 10.65
C PRO A 2 -11.43 6.57 9.27
N GLU A 3 -12.34 6.49 8.32
CA GLU A 3 -12.02 6.08 6.95
C GLU A 3 -11.08 7.07 6.28
N THR A 4 -11.30 8.37 6.51
CA THR A 4 -10.43 9.41 5.96
C THR A 4 -9.02 9.31 6.51
N VAL A 5 -8.88 9.04 7.82
CA VAL A 5 -7.57 8.84 8.44
C VAL A 5 -6.88 7.63 7.85
N GLY A 6 -7.60 6.51 7.68
CA GLY A 6 -7.04 5.32 7.07
C GLY A 6 -6.59 5.55 5.63
N LEU A 7 -7.37 6.29 4.86
CA LEU A 7 -7.04 6.66 3.48
C LEU A 7 -5.72 7.44 3.42
N TYR A 8 -5.59 8.48 4.24
CA TYR A 8 -4.36 9.26 4.30
C TYR A 8 -3.17 8.39 4.70
N LEU A 9 -3.38 7.49 5.67
CA LEU A 9 -2.31 6.64 6.17
C LEU A 9 -1.74 5.76 5.06
N PHE A 10 -2.59 5.02 4.34
CA PHE A 10 -2.06 4.12 3.32
C PHE A 10 -1.57 4.88 2.09
N GLU A 11 -2.15 6.03 1.77
CA GLU A 11 -1.65 6.88 0.69
C GLU A 11 -0.23 7.36 1.01
N MET A 12 0.02 7.82 2.23
CA MET A 12 1.33 8.29 2.66
C MET A 12 2.38 7.18 2.58
N VAL A 13 2.05 5.99 3.06
CA VAL A 13 2.98 4.86 3.02
C VAL A 13 3.27 4.44 1.59
N CYS A 14 2.25 4.40 0.72
CA CYS A 14 2.43 4.02 -0.68
C CYS A 14 3.26 5.05 -1.44
N HIS A 15 3.07 6.33 -1.18
CA HIS A 15 3.92 7.38 -1.78
C HIS A 15 5.37 7.26 -1.28
N GLY A 16 5.56 6.90 -0.01
CA GLY A 16 6.89 6.61 0.52
C GLY A 16 7.55 5.46 -0.22
N TYR A 17 6.80 4.41 -0.51
CA TYR A 17 7.30 3.30 -1.33
C TYR A 17 7.72 3.79 -2.71
N ASP A 18 6.87 4.57 -3.38
CA ASP A 18 7.16 5.07 -4.72
C ASP A 18 8.46 5.88 -4.73
N LEU A 19 8.65 6.75 -3.74
CA LEU A 19 9.85 7.57 -3.62
C LEU A 19 11.09 6.70 -3.35
N ALA A 20 10.98 5.74 -2.45
CA ALA A 20 12.09 4.84 -2.13
C ALA A 20 12.51 4.03 -3.37
N TYR A 21 11.54 3.53 -4.12
CA TYR A 21 11.79 2.80 -5.35
C TYR A 21 12.54 3.68 -6.37
N ALA A 22 12.07 4.91 -6.56
CA ALA A 22 12.66 5.84 -7.53
C ALA A 22 14.08 6.27 -7.14
N THR A 23 14.41 6.30 -5.85
CA THR A 23 15.71 6.76 -5.36
C THR A 23 16.65 5.61 -4.96
N GLY A 24 16.24 4.37 -5.13
CA GLY A 24 17.05 3.20 -4.79
C GLY A 24 17.23 2.99 -3.29
N GLN A 25 16.33 3.51 -2.47
CA GLN A 25 16.38 3.36 -1.01
C GLN A 25 15.63 2.11 -0.57
N PRO A 26 15.85 1.65 0.69
CA PRO A 26 15.10 0.51 1.21
C PRO A 26 13.60 0.74 1.11
N LEU A 27 12.87 -0.27 0.60
CA LEU A 27 11.45 -0.15 0.30
C LEU A 27 10.55 -0.25 1.53
N GLU A 28 10.99 -1.01 2.56
CA GLU A 28 10.21 -1.16 3.78
C GLU A 28 10.44 0.00 4.73
N GLY A 29 9.36 0.63 5.15
CA GLY A 29 9.38 1.67 6.17
C GLY A 29 9.10 1.10 7.56
N PRO A 30 8.73 1.96 8.53
CA PRO A 30 8.39 1.50 9.88
C PRO A 30 7.28 0.46 9.86
N GLU A 31 7.57 -0.71 10.41
CA GLU A 31 6.69 -1.87 10.28
C GLU A 31 5.30 -1.65 10.86
N ALA A 32 5.20 -1.07 12.06
CA ALA A 32 3.90 -0.87 12.70
C ALA A 32 3.01 0.08 11.89
N VAL A 33 3.60 1.15 11.35
CA VAL A 33 2.87 2.12 10.53
C VAL A 33 2.43 1.48 9.22
N ALA A 34 3.34 0.74 8.57
CA ALA A 34 3.03 0.09 7.30
C ALA A 34 1.98 -1.01 7.47
N GLN A 35 2.04 -1.76 8.57
CA GLN A 35 1.04 -2.80 8.84
C GLN A 35 -0.35 -2.18 9.06
N ALA A 36 -0.44 -1.10 9.82
CA ALA A 36 -1.70 -0.39 10.01
C ALA A 36 -2.24 0.16 8.69
N ALA A 37 -1.35 0.68 7.84
CA ALA A 37 -1.72 1.19 6.52
C ALA A 37 -2.24 0.08 5.61
N LEU A 38 -1.60 -1.09 5.63
CA LEU A 38 -2.04 -2.24 4.83
C LEU A 38 -3.43 -2.70 5.25
N GLU A 39 -3.66 -2.80 6.55
CA GLU A 39 -4.97 -3.22 7.07
C GLU A 39 -6.06 -2.21 6.69
N ALA A 40 -5.76 -0.91 6.79
CA ALA A 40 -6.70 0.12 6.41
C ALA A 40 -7.01 0.07 4.91
N ALA A 41 -5.99 -0.15 4.08
CA ALA A 41 -6.18 -0.24 2.63
C ALA A 41 -7.06 -1.43 2.25
N ILE A 42 -6.79 -2.59 2.84
CA ILE A 42 -7.60 -3.78 2.57
C ILE A 42 -9.06 -3.54 2.95
N GLU A 43 -9.30 -2.96 4.12
CA GLU A 43 -10.66 -2.68 4.58
C GLU A 43 -11.37 -1.67 3.67
N ILE A 44 -10.73 -0.54 3.38
CA ILE A 44 -11.37 0.56 2.65
C ILE A 44 -11.54 0.23 1.18
N VAL A 45 -10.46 -0.24 0.52
CA VAL A 45 -10.49 -0.48 -0.93
C VAL A 45 -11.39 -1.67 -1.26
N SER A 46 -11.46 -2.68 -0.39
CA SER A 46 -12.29 -3.86 -0.63
C SER A 46 -13.80 -3.58 -0.56
N ASN A 47 -14.19 -2.40 -0.05
CA ASN A 47 -15.60 -2.01 -0.01
C ASN A 47 -16.12 -1.49 -1.36
N TYR A 48 -15.23 -1.33 -2.35
CA TYR A 48 -15.59 -0.80 -3.66
C TYR A 48 -15.07 -1.72 -4.76
N PRO A 49 -15.79 -1.81 -5.91
CA PRO A 49 -15.22 -2.47 -7.09
C PRO A 49 -13.90 -1.78 -7.47
N ARG A 50 -12.92 -2.57 -7.87
CA ARG A 50 -11.58 -2.03 -8.13
C ARG A 50 -11.61 -0.96 -9.23
N GLU A 51 -12.48 -1.12 -10.23
CA GLU A 51 -12.62 -0.16 -11.33
C GLU A 51 -13.21 1.19 -10.90
N GLU A 52 -13.82 1.25 -9.70
CA GLU A 52 -14.31 2.51 -9.13
C GLU A 52 -13.29 3.17 -8.21
N THR A 53 -12.12 2.58 -8.06
CA THR A 53 -11.02 3.13 -7.27
C THR A 53 -9.94 3.66 -8.20
N PRO A 54 -9.05 4.56 -7.73
CA PRO A 54 -7.92 5.01 -8.54
C PRO A 54 -6.78 4.00 -8.60
N TYR A 55 -6.97 2.78 -8.07
CA TYR A 55 -5.91 1.78 -7.96
C TYR A 55 -6.09 0.67 -8.99
N ASP A 56 -4.97 0.23 -9.56
CA ASP A 56 -4.96 -0.92 -10.46
C ASP A 56 -5.24 -2.20 -9.68
N PRO A 57 -5.59 -3.29 -10.38
CA PRO A 57 -5.78 -4.57 -9.72
C PRO A 57 -4.54 -5.00 -8.93
N GLU A 58 -4.76 -5.70 -7.83
CA GLU A 58 -3.70 -6.19 -6.97
C GLU A 58 -2.67 -7.00 -7.75
N THR A 59 -1.38 -6.75 -7.47
CA THR A 59 -0.28 -7.54 -8.02
C THR A 59 0.23 -8.49 -6.94
N ARG A 60 1.09 -9.43 -7.35
CA ARG A 60 1.62 -10.42 -6.42
C ARG A 60 2.88 -9.90 -5.74
N ALA A 61 2.85 -9.84 -4.40
CA ALA A 61 4.03 -9.50 -3.62
C ALA A 61 4.93 -10.73 -3.44
N PRO A 62 6.27 -10.54 -3.32
CA PRO A 62 7.16 -11.63 -2.95
C PRO A 62 6.77 -12.23 -1.60
N GLU A 63 7.07 -13.52 -1.39
CA GLU A 63 6.71 -14.22 -0.15
C GLU A 63 7.32 -13.57 1.09
N ASN A 64 8.51 -12.99 0.94
CA ASN A 64 9.21 -12.33 2.04
C ASN A 64 8.92 -10.83 2.14
N ALA A 65 7.90 -10.34 1.44
CA ALA A 65 7.57 -8.92 1.47
C ALA A 65 7.12 -8.49 2.86
N GLY A 66 7.64 -7.34 3.31
CA GLY A 66 7.11 -6.69 4.49
C GLY A 66 5.82 -5.93 4.16
N PRO A 67 5.22 -5.28 5.16
CA PRO A 67 3.91 -4.63 4.95
C PRO A 67 3.92 -3.47 3.97
N THR A 68 5.04 -2.74 3.82
CA THR A 68 5.10 -1.64 2.85
C THR A 68 5.02 -2.17 1.42
N VAL A 69 5.81 -3.19 1.09
CA VAL A 69 5.78 -3.80 -0.24
C VAL A 69 4.46 -4.51 -0.48
N ALA A 70 3.91 -5.16 0.54
CA ALA A 70 2.60 -5.81 0.43
C ALA A 70 1.50 -4.78 0.14
N LEU A 71 1.55 -3.61 0.78
CA LEU A 71 0.61 -2.53 0.51
C LEU A 71 0.72 -2.04 -0.93
N ALA A 72 1.95 -1.82 -1.41
CA ALA A 72 2.17 -1.37 -2.78
C ALA A 72 1.60 -2.37 -3.79
N ALA A 73 1.82 -3.66 -3.56
CA ALA A 73 1.26 -4.72 -4.41
C ALA A 73 -0.27 -4.73 -4.36
N PHE A 74 -0.84 -4.57 -3.18
CA PHE A 74 -2.30 -4.53 -3.02
C PHE A 74 -2.91 -3.37 -3.81
N LEU A 75 -2.21 -2.24 -3.87
CA LEU A 75 -2.67 -1.07 -4.62
C LEU A 75 -2.25 -1.08 -6.09
N GLY A 76 -1.73 -2.19 -6.59
CA GLY A 76 -1.49 -2.42 -8.01
C GLY A 76 -0.11 -2.05 -8.53
N ARG A 77 0.87 -1.75 -7.64
CA ARG A 77 2.24 -1.48 -8.08
C ARG A 77 2.92 -2.78 -8.52
N ASP A 78 3.76 -2.66 -9.53
CA ASP A 78 4.64 -3.78 -9.90
C ASP A 78 5.80 -3.79 -8.91
N VAL A 79 5.82 -4.81 -8.05
CA VAL A 79 6.83 -4.95 -6.99
C VAL A 79 7.81 -6.08 -7.28
N SER A 80 7.78 -6.62 -8.49
CA SER A 80 8.69 -7.71 -8.89
C SER A 80 10.10 -7.23 -9.19
#